data_00778522c5424cf43bd9fcdddda1601d
#
_entry.id   00778522c5424cf43bd9fcdddda1601d
#
_cell.length_a   1.000
_cell.length_b   1.000
_cell.length_c   1.000
_cell.angle_alpha   90.00
_cell.angle_beta   90.00
_cell.angle_gamma   90.00
#
_symmetry.space_group_name_H-M   'P 1'
#
loop_
_entity.id
_entity.type
_entity.pdbx_description
1 polymer ?
#
loop_
_entity_poly.entity_id
_entity_poly.type
_entity_poly.pdbx_seq_one_letter_code
_entity_poly.pdbx_strand_id
1 'polypeptide(L)'
;MAKFILKFILISYLSQIANAEEIKGLAKIIDGDTVHINSKKIRLEGIDAPEIKQQCKKDFLKISAYIGFNFTKDYSCGLVSKNKLIEKINNTEINCISTAKDRYKRYLATCYKEKINLNKWMVRRGYAVAYKRYSKDYVRDENYARENKLGIWQGKFTRPEKWRKLN
;
A
#
# COMPACT_ATOMS: atom_id res chain seq x y z
N MET A 1 35.27 47.52 -37.43
CA MET A 1 35.60 46.79 -36.20
C MET A 1 34.28 46.61 -35.43
N ALA A 2 33.63 45.46 -35.59
CA ALA A 2 32.35 45.17 -34.95
C ALA A 2 32.63 44.35 -33.69
N LYS A 3 32.28 44.88 -32.51
CA LYS A 3 32.38 44.18 -31.23
C LYS A 3 31.19 43.25 -31.04
N PHE A 4 31.39 41.94 -31.16
CA PHE A 4 30.42 40.92 -30.74
C PHE A 4 30.37 40.85 -29.23
N ILE A 5 29.25 41.31 -28.64
CA ILE A 5 28.94 41.13 -27.22
C ILE A 5 28.24 39.78 -27.09
N LEU A 6 28.95 38.75 -26.66
CA LEU A 6 28.42 37.44 -26.34
C LEU A 6 27.70 37.52 -24.99
N LYS A 7 26.37 37.61 -25.00
CA LYS A 7 25.56 37.52 -23.79
C LYS A 7 25.50 36.05 -23.36
N PHE A 8 26.27 35.70 -22.32
CA PHE A 8 26.09 34.45 -21.60
C PHE A 8 24.77 34.49 -20.82
N ILE A 9 23.77 33.78 -21.34
CA ILE A 9 22.53 33.52 -20.58
C ILE A 9 22.83 32.37 -19.63
N LEU A 10 23.07 32.70 -18.36
CA LEU A 10 23.22 31.73 -17.29
C LEU A 10 21.81 31.20 -16.95
N ILE A 11 21.42 30.08 -17.56
CA ILE A 11 20.17 29.38 -17.21
C ILE A 11 20.43 28.68 -15.89
N SER A 12 20.04 29.32 -14.80
CA SER A 12 20.02 28.69 -13.47
C SER A 12 18.88 27.66 -13.46
N TYR A 13 19.22 26.39 -13.66
CA TYR A 13 18.33 25.28 -13.33
C TYR A 13 18.11 25.28 -11.80
N LEU A 14 17.04 25.90 -11.32
CA LEU A 14 16.53 25.61 -9.99
C LEU A 14 16.01 24.17 -10.02
N SER A 15 16.85 23.22 -9.59
CA SER A 15 16.41 21.91 -9.22
C SER A 15 15.45 22.07 -8.03
N GLN A 16 14.15 21.87 -8.28
CA GLN A 16 13.17 21.74 -7.20
C GLN A 16 13.54 20.45 -6.44
N ILE A 17 14.22 20.62 -5.34
CA ILE A 17 14.42 19.54 -4.37
C ILE A 17 13.03 19.24 -3.83
N ALA A 18 12.43 18.14 -4.25
CA ALA A 18 11.20 17.62 -3.66
C ALA A 18 11.52 17.33 -2.17
N ASN A 19 11.12 18.24 -1.28
CA ASN A 19 11.30 18.05 0.14
C ASN A 19 10.39 16.90 0.59
N ALA A 20 10.99 15.76 0.90
CA ALA A 20 10.29 14.66 1.54
C ALA A 20 9.89 15.10 2.96
N GLU A 21 8.61 15.00 3.30
CA GLU A 21 8.11 15.30 4.64
C GLU A 21 8.15 14.03 5.49
N GLU A 22 8.90 14.08 6.58
CA GLU A 22 8.97 13.01 7.55
C GLU A 22 7.86 13.17 8.61
N ILE A 23 7.05 12.13 8.80
CA ILE A 23 5.94 12.11 9.75
C ILE A 23 6.13 10.93 10.68
N LYS A 24 6.48 11.20 11.93
CA LYS A 24 6.76 10.19 12.95
C LYS A 24 5.79 10.28 14.12
N GLY A 25 5.41 9.12 14.67
CA GLY A 25 4.58 9.03 15.88
C GLY A 25 3.77 7.74 15.97
N LEU A 26 2.93 7.66 16.99
CA LEU A 26 1.96 6.57 17.16
C LEU A 26 0.86 6.68 16.10
N ALA A 27 0.61 5.58 15.42
CA ALA A 27 -0.36 5.54 14.34
C ALA A 27 -1.72 4.99 14.79
N LYS A 28 -2.79 5.73 14.52
CA LYS A 28 -4.16 5.20 14.52
C LYS A 28 -4.43 4.57 13.16
N ILE A 29 -4.61 3.25 13.12
CA ILE A 29 -4.87 2.50 11.88
C ILE A 29 -6.35 2.65 11.50
N ILE A 30 -6.62 3.16 10.31
CA ILE A 30 -7.98 3.35 9.77
C ILE A 30 -8.42 2.11 9.01
N ASP A 31 -7.57 1.65 8.07
CA ASP A 31 -7.75 0.44 7.26
C ASP A 31 -6.39 -0.19 6.94
N GLY A 32 -6.33 -1.11 5.97
CA GLY A 32 -5.09 -1.82 5.64
C GLY A 32 -4.06 -0.98 4.87
N ASP A 33 -4.38 0.24 4.42
CA ASP A 33 -3.46 1.12 3.70
C ASP A 33 -3.57 2.59 4.10
N THR A 34 -4.32 2.91 5.15
CA THR A 34 -4.52 4.28 5.63
C THR A 34 -4.29 4.36 7.16
N VAL A 35 -3.42 5.27 7.57
CA VAL A 35 -3.13 5.53 8.99
C VAL A 35 -3.20 7.02 9.29
N HIS A 36 -3.42 7.38 10.55
CA HIS A 36 -3.33 8.75 11.04
C HIS A 36 -2.22 8.86 12.07
N ILE A 37 -1.35 9.86 11.91
CA ILE A 37 -0.29 10.22 12.87
C ILE A 37 -0.40 11.72 13.13
N ASN A 38 -0.52 12.14 14.39
CA ASN A 38 -0.59 13.55 14.78
C ASN A 38 -1.59 14.36 13.92
N SER A 39 -2.81 13.87 13.76
CA SER A 39 -3.88 14.45 12.93
C SER A 39 -3.61 14.46 11.42
N LYS A 40 -2.44 14.02 10.94
CA LYS A 40 -2.16 13.87 9.52
C LYS A 40 -2.71 12.54 9.01
N LYS A 41 -3.47 12.63 7.91
CA LYS A 41 -4.00 11.46 7.19
C LYS A 41 -2.93 10.95 6.22
N ILE A 42 -2.50 9.71 6.33
CA ILE A 42 -1.43 9.11 5.54
C ILE A 42 -1.99 7.89 4.81
N ARG A 43 -1.80 7.86 3.49
CA ARG A 43 -2.06 6.69 2.68
C ARG A 43 -0.74 6.02 2.33
N LEU A 44 -0.64 4.73 2.61
CA LEU A 44 0.53 3.93 2.25
C LEU A 44 0.63 3.87 0.72
N GLU A 45 1.67 4.50 0.17
CA GLU A 45 1.84 4.66 -1.26
C GLU A 45 2.14 3.33 -1.97
N GLY A 46 1.63 3.20 -3.20
CA GLY A 46 1.92 2.06 -4.08
C GLY A 46 1.21 0.76 -3.73
N ILE A 47 0.36 0.75 -2.69
CA ILE A 47 -0.42 -0.42 -2.29
C ILE A 47 -1.92 -0.11 -2.28
N ASP A 48 -2.74 -1.17 -2.30
CA ASP A 48 -4.19 -1.08 -2.23
C ASP A 48 -4.72 -2.25 -1.40
N ALA A 49 -5.23 -1.95 -0.20
CA ALA A 49 -5.76 -2.95 0.71
C ALA A 49 -7.26 -3.17 0.50
N PRO A 50 -7.80 -4.36 0.81
CA PRO A 50 -9.24 -4.58 0.82
C PRO A 50 -9.95 -3.58 1.75
N GLU A 51 -11.09 -3.07 1.30
CA GLU A 51 -11.93 -2.17 2.09
C GLU A 51 -12.47 -2.87 3.34
N ILE A 52 -12.70 -2.13 4.42
CA ILE A 52 -13.14 -2.72 5.72
C ILE A 52 -14.33 -3.66 5.57
N LYS A 53 -15.30 -3.30 4.70
CA LYS A 53 -16.51 -4.09 4.46
C LYS A 53 -16.33 -5.19 3.41
N GLN A 54 -15.15 -5.26 2.77
CA GLN A 54 -14.90 -6.21 1.70
C GLN A 54 -14.82 -7.64 2.21
N GLN A 55 -15.55 -8.54 1.54
CA GLN A 55 -15.51 -9.98 1.76
C GLN A 55 -14.65 -10.65 0.71
N CYS A 56 -13.91 -11.66 1.13
CA CYS A 56 -13.10 -12.52 0.29
C CYS A 56 -13.43 -13.99 0.58
N LYS A 57 -13.09 -14.87 -0.34
CA LYS A 57 -13.27 -16.32 -0.16
C LYS A 57 -11.92 -16.99 0.09
N LYS A 58 -11.88 -17.95 0.98
CA LYS A 58 -10.72 -18.85 1.15
C LYS A 58 -11.17 -20.30 1.04
N ASP A 59 -10.28 -21.14 0.54
CA ASP A 59 -10.54 -22.59 0.48
C ASP A 59 -10.57 -23.12 1.92
N PHE A 60 -11.67 -23.81 2.24
CA PHE A 60 -11.89 -24.36 3.59
C PHE A 60 -11.54 -25.85 3.67
N LEU A 61 -11.90 -26.61 2.65
CA LEU A 61 -11.64 -28.05 2.59
C LEU A 61 -11.23 -28.45 1.18
N LYS A 62 -10.07 -29.10 1.04
CA LYS A 62 -9.62 -29.69 -0.22
C LYS A 62 -9.91 -31.17 -0.24
N ILE A 63 -11.17 -31.56 -0.41
CA ILE A 63 -11.53 -32.96 -0.71
C ILE A 63 -11.45 -33.20 -2.23
N SER A 64 -10.81 -32.27 -2.95
CA SER A 64 -10.85 -32.19 -4.41
C SER A 64 -10.11 -33.29 -5.15
N ALA A 65 -9.26 -34.10 -4.50
CA ALA A 65 -8.52 -35.17 -5.19
C ALA A 65 -9.43 -36.27 -5.75
N TYR A 66 -10.63 -36.45 -5.18
CA TYR A 66 -11.55 -37.52 -5.58
C TYR A 66 -12.91 -37.06 -6.17
N ILE A 67 -13.42 -35.89 -5.81
CA ILE A 67 -14.79 -35.46 -6.17
C ILE A 67 -14.89 -34.07 -6.80
N GLY A 68 -13.76 -33.38 -7.03
CA GLY A 68 -13.71 -32.14 -7.79
C GLY A 68 -14.39 -30.90 -7.15
N PHE A 69 -14.86 -30.97 -5.90
CA PHE A 69 -15.49 -29.85 -5.21
C PHE A 69 -14.53 -29.12 -4.26
N ASN A 70 -14.44 -27.79 -4.42
CA ASN A 70 -13.74 -26.90 -3.48
C ASN A 70 -14.77 -26.18 -2.62
N PHE A 71 -14.78 -26.46 -1.33
CA PHE A 71 -15.55 -25.70 -0.36
C PHE A 71 -14.82 -24.41 0.00
N THR A 72 -15.48 -23.27 -0.21
CA THR A 72 -14.94 -21.95 0.14
C THR A 72 -15.72 -21.34 1.29
N LYS A 73 -15.03 -20.61 2.18
CA LYS A 73 -15.62 -19.84 3.27
C LYS A 73 -15.39 -18.36 3.05
N ASP A 74 -16.44 -17.55 3.22
CA ASP A 74 -16.32 -16.10 3.20
C ASP A 74 -15.69 -15.58 4.49
N TYR A 75 -14.89 -14.52 4.39
CA TYR A 75 -14.28 -13.84 5.53
C TYR A 75 -14.06 -12.36 5.23
N SER A 76 -14.08 -11.53 6.27
CA SER A 76 -13.89 -10.08 6.17
C SER A 76 -12.41 -9.73 5.92
N CYS A 77 -11.96 -9.82 4.67
CA CYS A 77 -10.56 -9.64 4.33
C CYS A 77 -10.06 -8.20 4.58
N GLY A 78 -10.92 -7.19 4.48
CA GLY A 78 -10.55 -5.82 4.82
C GLY A 78 -10.27 -5.65 6.30
N LEU A 79 -11.10 -6.25 7.16
CA LEU A 79 -10.87 -6.25 8.60
C LEU A 79 -9.60 -7.03 8.97
N VAL A 80 -9.35 -8.18 8.31
CA VAL A 80 -8.12 -8.94 8.49
C VAL A 80 -6.90 -8.10 8.11
N SER A 81 -6.93 -7.42 6.96
CA SER A 81 -5.86 -6.53 6.50
C SER A 81 -5.54 -5.45 7.53
N LYS A 82 -6.57 -4.73 8.02
CA LYS A 82 -6.43 -3.74 9.08
C LYS A 82 -5.80 -4.32 10.35
N ASN A 83 -6.34 -5.45 10.85
CA ASN A 83 -5.85 -6.05 12.09
C ASN A 83 -4.40 -6.52 11.97
N LYS A 84 -4.01 -7.04 10.80
CA LYS A 84 -2.61 -7.43 10.56
C LYS A 84 -1.65 -6.23 10.54
N LEU A 85 -2.08 -5.07 10.06
CA LEU A 85 -1.30 -3.84 10.16
C LEU A 85 -1.20 -3.38 11.64
N ILE A 86 -2.29 -3.45 12.41
CA ILE A 86 -2.28 -3.17 13.86
C ILE A 86 -1.30 -4.09 14.59
N GLU A 87 -1.40 -5.40 14.38
CA GLU A 87 -0.50 -6.40 14.98
C GLU A 87 0.97 -6.13 14.61
N LYS A 88 1.23 -5.77 13.34
CA LYS A 88 2.59 -5.50 12.87
C LYS A 88 3.19 -4.25 13.52
N ILE A 89 2.41 -3.18 13.66
CA ILE A 89 2.83 -1.94 14.31
C ILE A 89 2.94 -2.14 15.83
N ASN A 90 2.00 -2.88 16.43
CA ASN A 90 2.01 -3.24 17.85
C ASN A 90 2.20 -2.02 18.77
N ASN A 91 1.41 -0.97 18.54
CA ASN A 91 1.42 0.26 19.34
C ASN A 91 2.79 0.93 19.52
N THR A 92 3.69 0.75 18.54
CA THR A 92 4.99 1.43 18.48
C THR A 92 4.93 2.61 17.51
N GLU A 93 5.82 3.57 17.68
CA GLU A 93 5.97 4.64 16.70
C GLU A 93 6.40 4.10 15.34
N ILE A 94 5.84 4.69 14.30
CA ILE A 94 6.26 4.46 12.93
C ILE A 94 6.75 5.77 12.31
N ASN A 95 7.59 5.65 11.29
CA ASN A 95 8.11 6.77 10.51
C ASN A 95 7.63 6.66 9.07
N CYS A 96 6.94 7.71 8.58
CA CYS A 96 6.42 7.78 7.22
C CYS A 96 7.11 8.90 6.45
N ILE A 97 7.68 8.58 5.30
CA ILE A 97 8.36 9.52 4.40
C ILE A 97 7.41 9.80 3.23
N SER A 98 6.94 11.04 3.12
CA SER A 98 5.99 11.49 2.11
C SER A 98 6.63 12.49 1.16
N THR A 99 6.39 12.32 -0.14
CA THR A 99 6.84 13.24 -1.20
C THR A 99 5.69 13.99 -1.86
N ALA A 100 4.44 13.58 -1.61
CA ALA A 100 3.26 14.15 -2.25
C ALA A 100 2.00 13.99 -1.40
N LYS A 101 0.94 14.69 -1.80
CA LYS A 101 -0.42 14.49 -1.30
C LYS A 101 -1.36 14.08 -2.44
N ASP A 102 -2.34 13.27 -2.12
CA ASP A 102 -3.40 12.95 -3.08
C ASP A 102 -4.48 14.06 -3.14
N ARG A 103 -5.45 13.88 -4.05
CA ARG A 103 -6.59 14.80 -4.22
C ARG A 103 -7.45 14.98 -2.98
N TYR A 104 -7.38 14.05 -2.03
CA TYR A 104 -8.07 14.10 -0.74
C TYR A 104 -7.20 14.69 0.37
N LYS A 105 -6.07 15.30 0.02
CA LYS A 105 -5.09 15.92 0.93
C LYS A 105 -4.43 14.92 1.90
N ARG A 106 -4.48 13.60 1.60
CA ARG A 106 -3.73 12.60 2.35
C ARG A 106 -2.28 12.60 1.89
N TYR A 107 -1.35 12.45 2.83
CA TYR A 107 0.07 12.25 2.53
C TYR A 107 0.27 10.88 1.91
N LEU A 108 0.84 10.83 0.71
CA LEU A 108 1.28 9.59 0.07
C LEU A 108 2.66 9.26 0.61
N ALA A 109 2.79 8.15 1.35
CA ALA A 109 4.03 7.87 2.06
C ALA A 109 4.42 6.40 2.05
N THR A 110 5.73 6.17 2.09
CA THR A 110 6.30 4.89 2.50
C THR A 110 6.54 4.92 4.00
N CYS A 111 5.90 4.01 4.74
CA CYS A 111 5.96 3.96 6.19
C CYS A 111 6.84 2.82 6.68
N TYR A 112 7.56 3.07 7.76
CA TYR A 112 8.51 2.14 8.35
C TYR A 112 8.24 1.95 9.84
N LYS A 113 8.31 0.70 10.29
CA LYS A 113 8.53 0.36 11.69
C LYS A 113 9.98 -0.08 11.82
N GLU A 114 10.80 0.73 12.49
CA GLU A 114 12.25 0.53 12.50
C GLU A 114 12.79 0.44 11.06
N LYS A 115 13.41 -0.66 10.68
CA LYS A 115 13.92 -0.93 9.32
C LYS A 115 12.91 -1.62 8.39
N ILE A 116 11.70 -1.94 8.87
CA ILE A 116 10.71 -2.70 8.12
C ILE A 116 9.82 -1.75 7.33
N ASN A 117 9.88 -1.79 6.01
CA ASN A 117 8.94 -1.14 5.11
C ASN A 117 7.55 -1.80 5.24
N LEU A 118 6.59 -1.09 5.84
CA LEU A 118 5.24 -1.58 6.10
C LEU A 118 4.43 -1.77 4.80
N ASN A 119 4.59 -0.88 3.82
CA ASN A 119 3.92 -0.98 2.52
C ASN A 119 4.31 -2.30 1.84
N LYS A 120 5.62 -2.58 1.75
CA LYS A 120 6.16 -3.83 1.21
C LYS A 120 5.68 -5.04 1.99
N TRP A 121 5.70 -4.96 3.32
CA TRP A 121 5.29 -6.06 4.19
C TRP A 121 3.83 -6.44 3.97
N MET A 122 2.93 -5.45 3.85
CA MET A 122 1.50 -5.66 3.59
C MET A 122 1.28 -6.42 2.28
N VAL A 123 1.97 -6.01 1.20
CA VAL A 123 1.84 -6.68 -0.10
C VAL A 123 2.45 -8.07 -0.08
N ARG A 124 3.67 -8.21 0.47
CA ARG A 124 4.39 -9.48 0.50
C ARG A 124 3.68 -10.56 1.34
N ARG A 125 2.91 -10.14 2.36
CA ARG A 125 2.08 -11.04 3.17
C ARG A 125 0.68 -11.26 2.60
N GLY A 126 0.34 -10.61 1.49
CA GLY A 126 -0.96 -10.73 0.84
C GLY A 126 -2.08 -10.04 1.61
N TYR A 127 -1.79 -9.01 2.42
CA TYR A 127 -2.81 -8.20 3.09
C TYR A 127 -3.20 -6.97 2.28
N ALA A 128 -2.41 -6.63 1.25
CA ALA A 128 -2.71 -5.64 0.23
C ALA A 128 -2.23 -6.15 -1.13
N VAL A 129 -2.66 -5.49 -2.21
CA VAL A 129 -2.14 -5.71 -3.56
C VAL A 129 -1.23 -4.55 -3.96
N ALA A 130 -0.32 -4.77 -4.92
CA ALA A 130 0.42 -3.68 -5.54
C ALA A 130 -0.54 -2.82 -6.37
N TYR A 131 -0.52 -1.50 -6.13
CA TYR A 131 -1.36 -0.56 -6.87
C TYR A 131 -0.65 -0.12 -8.15
N LYS A 132 -0.62 -1.00 -9.13
CA LYS A 132 0.20 -0.91 -10.37
C LYS A 132 -0.05 0.35 -11.20
N ARG A 133 -1.20 1.01 -11.01
CA ARG A 133 -1.53 2.26 -11.67
C ARG A 133 -0.63 3.41 -11.23
N TYR A 134 -0.14 3.38 -9.98
CA TYR A 134 0.64 4.47 -9.38
C TYR A 134 2.10 4.08 -9.13
N SER A 135 2.38 2.82 -8.81
CA SER A 135 3.76 2.34 -8.60
C SER A 135 3.92 0.88 -9.01
N LYS A 136 5.11 0.51 -9.46
CA LYS A 136 5.52 -0.86 -9.75
C LYS A 136 6.41 -1.47 -8.66
N ASP A 137 6.73 -0.73 -7.61
CA ASP A 137 7.74 -1.09 -6.60
C ASP A 137 7.41 -2.40 -5.88
N TYR A 138 6.12 -2.67 -5.66
CA TYR A 138 5.67 -3.86 -4.91
C TYR A 138 5.17 -5.00 -5.79
N VAL A 139 5.35 -4.94 -7.12
CA VAL A 139 4.86 -5.99 -8.04
C VAL A 139 5.53 -7.34 -7.76
N ARG A 140 6.83 -7.35 -7.45
CA ARG A 140 7.56 -8.57 -7.10
C ARG A 140 7.05 -9.18 -5.79
N ASP A 141 6.70 -8.34 -4.82
CA ASP A 141 6.15 -8.78 -3.53
C ASP A 141 4.71 -9.31 -3.68
N GLU A 142 3.89 -8.72 -4.56
CA GLU A 142 2.57 -9.25 -4.94
C GLU A 142 2.71 -10.62 -5.60
N ASN A 143 3.64 -10.79 -6.55
CA ASN A 143 3.87 -12.07 -7.20
C ASN A 143 4.27 -13.15 -6.18
N TYR A 144 5.19 -12.82 -5.28
CA TYR A 144 5.57 -13.71 -4.18
C TYR A 144 4.35 -14.12 -3.32
N ALA A 145 3.52 -13.16 -2.90
CA ALA A 145 2.33 -13.46 -2.11
C ALA A 145 1.34 -14.37 -2.86
N ARG A 146 1.15 -14.14 -4.16
CA ARG A 146 0.27 -14.92 -5.02
C ARG A 146 0.77 -16.35 -5.21
N GLU A 147 2.05 -16.54 -5.53
CA GLU A 147 2.67 -17.85 -5.74
C GLU A 147 2.63 -18.70 -4.47
N ASN A 148 2.84 -18.06 -3.30
CA ASN A 148 2.80 -18.73 -2.00
C ASN A 148 1.39 -18.74 -1.37
N LYS A 149 0.33 -18.30 -2.08
CA LYS A 149 -1.06 -18.27 -1.61
C LYS A 149 -1.22 -17.59 -0.25
N LEU A 150 -0.54 -16.45 -0.03
CA LEU A 150 -0.58 -15.72 1.24
C LEU A 150 -1.77 -14.76 1.32
N GLY A 151 -2.29 -14.56 2.52
CA GLY A 151 -3.34 -13.58 2.80
C GLY A 151 -4.57 -13.75 1.90
N ILE A 152 -4.94 -12.71 1.15
CA ILE A 152 -6.10 -12.73 0.22
C ILE A 152 -5.91 -13.67 -0.98
N TRP A 153 -4.66 -14.08 -1.27
CA TRP A 153 -4.34 -15.00 -2.37
C TRP A 153 -4.62 -16.47 -2.04
N GLN A 154 -5.11 -16.77 -0.81
CA GLN A 154 -5.55 -18.12 -0.42
C GLN A 154 -6.84 -18.57 -1.12
N GLY A 155 -7.54 -17.65 -1.79
CA GLY A 155 -8.78 -17.97 -2.48
C GLY A 155 -9.18 -16.88 -3.45
N LYS A 156 -10.50 -16.68 -3.64
CA LYS A 156 -11.02 -15.71 -4.60
C LYS A 156 -11.34 -14.38 -3.92
N PHE A 157 -10.94 -13.28 -4.55
CA PHE A 157 -11.29 -11.93 -4.12
C PHE A 157 -11.44 -10.99 -5.32
N THR A 158 -12.19 -9.92 -5.15
CA THR A 158 -12.21 -8.79 -6.08
C THR A 158 -11.07 -7.84 -5.71
N ARG A 159 -10.27 -7.37 -6.66
CA ARG A 159 -9.23 -6.37 -6.36
C ARG A 159 -9.87 -5.13 -5.72
N PRO A 160 -9.26 -4.52 -4.69
CA PRO A 160 -9.89 -3.42 -3.93
C PRO A 160 -10.34 -2.25 -4.81
N GLU A 161 -9.52 -1.83 -5.78
CA GLU A 161 -9.88 -0.80 -6.76
C GLU A 161 -11.16 -1.15 -7.53
N LYS A 162 -11.32 -2.41 -7.95
CA LYS A 162 -12.50 -2.87 -8.66
C LYS A 162 -13.71 -2.96 -7.72
N TRP A 163 -13.49 -3.42 -6.50
CA TRP A 163 -14.54 -3.52 -5.49
C TRP A 163 -15.16 -2.16 -5.18
N ARG A 164 -14.34 -1.09 -5.02
CA ARG A 164 -14.82 0.29 -4.82
C ARG A 164 -15.68 0.84 -5.96
N LYS A 165 -15.51 0.34 -7.18
CA LYS A 165 -16.33 0.77 -8.33
C LYS A 165 -17.68 0.04 -8.40
N LEU A 166 -17.83 -1.08 -7.68
CA LEU A 166 -19.02 -1.92 -7.68
C LEU A 166 -19.93 -1.67 -6.47
N ASN A 167 -19.44 -0.97 -5.45
CA ASN A 167 -20.10 -0.64 -4.18
C ASN A 167 -19.90 0.85 -3.82
#